data_df0df65eb5a420c275f6dc75e3ac16ce
#
_entry.id   df0df65eb5a420c275f6dc75e3ac16ce
#
_cell.length_a   1.000
_cell.length_b   1.000
_cell.length_c   1.000
_cell.angle_alpha   90.00
_cell.angle_beta   90.00
_cell.angle_gamma   90.00
#
_symmetry.space_group_name_H-M   'P 1'
#
loop_
_entity.id
_entity.type
_entity.pdbx_description
1 polymer ?
#
loop_
_entity_poly.entity_id
_entity_poly.type
_entity_poly.pdbx_seq_one_letter_code
_entity_poly.pdbx_strand_id
1 'polypeptide(L)'
;MVALQKMCVFFLLILAGFIAHRKKILDEESGRRISSLVVNIANPALILSSVTSDGGGTVEKSEVILAFGVACILYAALVAVGRFIPYLLRVPKEERNMYDLMFVFSNIGFMGFPLMSALFGNDSLLIGAAFVMAFNILIYTYGIWLMAPEGKERKFEWKKLCNPGVIACIAAIILFFNGIQIWGVLG
;
A
#
# COMPACT_ATOMS: atom_id res chain seq x y z
N MET A 1 -24.37 -4.02 1.25
CA MET A 1 -24.34 -4.44 2.67
C MET A 1 -22.99 -4.97 3.13
N VAL A 2 -22.31 -5.84 2.36
CA VAL A 2 -21.01 -6.45 2.73
C VAL A 2 -19.93 -5.40 3.00
N ALA A 3 -19.79 -4.37 2.14
CA ALA A 3 -18.78 -3.31 2.32
C ALA A 3 -18.96 -2.54 3.64
N LEU A 4 -20.20 -2.16 3.98
CA LEU A 4 -20.50 -1.45 5.23
C LEU A 4 -20.20 -2.31 6.45
N GLN A 5 -20.53 -3.60 6.39
CA GLN A 5 -20.24 -4.54 7.47
C GLN A 5 -18.72 -4.70 7.69
N LYS A 6 -17.94 -4.79 6.61
CA LYS A 6 -16.47 -4.86 6.71
C LYS A 6 -15.88 -3.56 7.24
N MET A 7 -16.38 -2.40 6.82
CA MET A 7 -15.97 -1.11 7.38
C MET A 7 -16.27 -0.99 8.86
N CYS A 8 -17.43 -1.48 9.33
CA CYS A 8 -17.72 -1.54 10.77
C CYS A 8 -16.72 -2.40 11.54
N VAL A 9 -16.30 -3.55 10.98
CA VAL A 9 -15.27 -4.39 11.61
C VAL A 9 -13.94 -3.64 11.72
N PHE A 10 -13.50 -2.95 10.68
CA PHE A 10 -12.28 -2.13 10.75
C PHE A 10 -12.39 -1.01 11.79
N PHE A 11 -13.55 -0.34 11.86
CA PHE A 11 -13.79 0.68 12.87
C PHE A 11 -13.72 0.10 14.29
N LEU A 12 -14.32 -1.07 14.53
CA LEU A 12 -14.25 -1.76 15.83
C LEU A 12 -12.82 -2.15 16.19
N LEU A 13 -12.01 -2.59 15.22
CA LEU A 13 -10.60 -2.90 15.45
C LEU A 13 -9.78 -1.65 15.81
N ILE A 14 -10.03 -0.53 15.15
CA ILE A 14 -9.40 0.75 15.47
C ILE A 14 -9.81 1.19 16.88
N LEU A 15 -11.08 1.07 17.23
CA LEU A 15 -11.59 1.40 18.55
C LEU A 15 -10.98 0.50 19.63
N ALA A 16 -10.86 -0.80 19.38
CA ALA A 16 -10.20 -1.74 20.28
C ALA A 16 -8.73 -1.37 20.50
N GLY A 17 -8.00 -1.03 19.45
CA GLY A 17 -6.62 -0.54 19.52
C GLY A 17 -6.49 0.75 20.33
N PHE A 18 -7.41 1.70 20.13
CA PHE A 18 -7.48 2.94 20.88
C PHE A 18 -7.73 2.69 22.38
N ILE A 19 -8.69 1.80 22.71
CA ILE A 19 -8.99 1.42 24.12
C ILE A 19 -7.79 0.74 24.75
N ALA A 20 -7.12 -0.18 24.04
CA ALA A 20 -5.92 -0.87 24.52
C ALA A 20 -4.78 0.11 24.81
N HIS A 21 -4.56 1.10 23.93
CA HIS A 21 -3.59 2.16 24.16
C HIS A 21 -3.95 3.01 25.37
N ARG A 22 -5.20 3.42 25.50
CA ARG A 22 -5.67 4.24 26.63
C ARG A 22 -5.59 3.50 27.97
N LYS A 23 -5.76 2.17 27.96
CA LYS A 23 -5.58 1.31 29.14
C LYS A 23 -4.11 0.95 29.41
N LYS A 24 -3.16 1.51 28.64
CA LYS A 24 -1.72 1.22 28.74
C LYS A 24 -1.36 -0.26 28.53
N ILE A 25 -2.24 -1.03 27.85
CA ILE A 25 -1.95 -2.41 27.43
C ILE A 25 -1.02 -2.39 26.20
N LEU A 26 -1.20 -1.37 25.34
CA LEU A 26 -0.34 -1.10 24.18
C LEU A 26 0.30 0.28 24.38
N ASP A 27 1.61 0.33 24.36
CA ASP A 27 2.39 1.57 24.31
C ASP A 27 2.77 1.91 22.86
N GLU A 28 3.35 3.08 22.63
CA GLU A 28 3.76 3.52 21.29
C GLU A 28 4.83 2.59 20.69
N GLU A 29 5.70 2.03 21.51
CA GLU A 29 6.75 1.13 21.06
C GLU A 29 6.17 -0.21 20.58
N SER A 30 5.24 -0.78 21.33
CA SER A 30 4.50 -1.99 20.95
C SER A 30 3.69 -1.76 19.66
N GLY A 31 3.01 -0.64 19.53
CA GLY A 31 2.30 -0.25 18.31
C GLY A 31 3.24 -0.19 17.10
N ARG A 32 4.42 0.42 17.26
CA ARG A 32 5.44 0.51 16.21
C ARG A 32 6.00 -0.85 15.81
N ARG A 33 6.24 -1.74 16.79
CA ARG A 33 6.72 -3.12 16.55
C ARG A 33 5.68 -3.95 15.82
N ILE A 34 4.40 -3.88 16.22
CA ILE A 34 3.28 -4.57 15.53
C ILE A 34 3.15 -4.05 14.11
N SER A 35 3.17 -2.73 13.90
CA SER A 35 3.12 -2.13 12.57
C SER A 35 4.28 -2.60 11.69
N SER A 36 5.50 -2.68 12.25
CA SER A 36 6.67 -3.18 11.53
C SER A 36 6.51 -4.65 11.12
N LEU A 37 5.96 -5.49 11.99
CA LEU A 37 5.67 -6.90 11.68
C LEU A 37 4.64 -7.03 10.56
N VAL A 38 3.58 -6.23 10.60
CA VAL A 38 2.55 -6.24 9.54
C VAL A 38 3.14 -5.81 8.20
N VAL A 39 3.93 -4.72 8.17
CA VAL A 39 4.50 -4.20 6.92
C VAL A 39 5.56 -5.12 6.34
N ASN A 40 6.42 -5.69 7.19
CA ASN A 40 7.59 -6.42 6.73
C ASN A 40 7.36 -7.93 6.57
N ILE A 41 6.31 -8.48 7.18
CA ILE A 41 6.03 -9.92 7.16
C ILE A 41 4.61 -10.20 6.65
N ALA A 42 3.58 -9.67 7.34
CA ALA A 42 2.20 -10.04 7.01
C ALA A 42 1.75 -9.56 5.62
N ASN A 43 2.02 -8.31 5.25
CA ASN A 43 1.69 -7.79 3.93
C ASN A 43 2.45 -8.50 2.80
N PRO A 44 3.79 -8.70 2.86
CA PRO A 44 4.50 -9.51 1.88
C PRO A 44 3.93 -10.93 1.74
N ALA A 45 3.63 -11.60 2.86
CA ALA A 45 3.03 -12.93 2.84
C ALA A 45 1.64 -12.92 2.17
N LEU A 46 0.81 -11.92 2.48
CA LEU A 46 -0.52 -11.77 1.88
C LEU A 46 -0.42 -11.54 0.36
N ILE A 47 0.52 -10.72 -0.11
CA ILE A 47 0.77 -10.48 -1.54
C ILE A 47 1.19 -11.77 -2.23
N LEU A 48 2.13 -12.51 -1.65
CA LEU A 48 2.60 -13.78 -2.22
C LEU A 48 1.50 -14.83 -2.22
N SER A 49 0.63 -14.88 -1.20
CA SER A 49 -0.49 -15.82 -1.14
C SER A 49 -1.51 -15.62 -2.26
N SER A 50 -1.60 -14.41 -2.83
CA SER A 50 -2.50 -14.13 -3.96
C SER A 50 -2.15 -14.92 -5.23
N VAL A 51 -0.91 -15.32 -5.38
CA VAL A 51 -0.42 -16.10 -6.53
C VAL A 51 -0.48 -17.61 -6.26
N THR A 52 -0.50 -17.99 -4.96
CA THR A 52 -0.45 -19.40 -4.53
C THR A 52 -1.83 -20.00 -4.29
N SER A 53 -2.85 -19.20 -4.01
CA SER A 53 -4.23 -19.66 -3.88
C SER A 53 -4.85 -19.96 -5.25
N ASP A 54 -5.80 -20.91 -5.29
CA ASP A 54 -6.52 -21.36 -6.51
C ASP A 54 -7.15 -20.20 -7.35
N GLY A 55 -7.20 -19.01 -6.79
CA GLY A 55 -7.70 -17.79 -7.41
C GLY A 55 -6.80 -17.13 -8.44
N GLY A 56 -5.49 -17.41 -8.43
CA GLY A 56 -4.58 -16.85 -9.43
C GLY A 56 -4.85 -17.30 -10.87
N GLY A 57 -5.70 -18.32 -11.05
CA GLY A 57 -6.12 -18.81 -12.37
C GLY A 57 -7.24 -18.02 -13.04
N THR A 58 -7.94 -17.14 -12.34
CA THR A 58 -9.05 -16.34 -12.88
C THR A 58 -8.61 -14.97 -13.41
N VAL A 59 -7.47 -14.45 -12.94
CA VAL A 59 -6.94 -13.14 -13.34
C VAL A 59 -6.11 -13.29 -14.62
N GLU A 60 -6.47 -12.55 -15.66
CA GLU A 60 -5.70 -12.52 -16.89
C GLU A 60 -4.44 -11.61 -16.76
N LYS A 61 -3.39 -11.98 -17.49
CA LYS A 61 -2.15 -11.15 -17.55
C LYS A 61 -2.41 -9.73 -18.04
N SER A 62 -3.34 -9.58 -18.96
CA SER A 62 -3.83 -8.30 -19.47
C SER A 62 -4.43 -7.42 -18.37
N GLU A 63 -5.16 -8.01 -17.42
CA GLU A 63 -5.79 -7.28 -16.29
C GLU A 63 -4.74 -6.70 -15.33
N VAL A 64 -3.68 -7.46 -15.03
CA VAL A 64 -2.58 -6.99 -14.18
C VAL A 64 -1.83 -5.82 -14.83
N ILE A 65 -1.56 -5.92 -16.14
CA ILE A 65 -0.91 -4.84 -16.90
C ILE A 65 -1.82 -3.61 -16.95
N LEU A 66 -3.11 -3.82 -17.21
CA LEU A 66 -4.11 -2.74 -17.22
C LEU A 66 -4.20 -2.08 -15.84
N ALA A 67 -4.25 -2.87 -14.76
CA ALA A 67 -4.30 -2.36 -13.39
C ALA A 67 -3.08 -1.50 -13.06
N PHE A 68 -1.87 -1.92 -13.47
CA PHE A 68 -0.67 -1.11 -13.31
C PHE A 68 -0.73 0.20 -14.10
N GLY A 69 -1.20 0.15 -15.35
CA GLY A 69 -1.40 1.35 -16.18
C GLY A 69 -2.42 2.32 -15.56
N VAL A 70 -3.56 1.80 -15.10
CA VAL A 70 -4.58 2.59 -14.40
C VAL A 70 -4.03 3.18 -13.12
N ALA A 71 -3.25 2.42 -12.35
CA ALA A 71 -2.60 2.91 -11.13
C ALA A 71 -1.64 4.08 -11.43
N CYS A 72 -0.83 3.96 -12.48
CA CYS A 72 0.07 5.05 -12.90
C CYS A 72 -0.70 6.33 -13.27
N ILE A 73 -1.79 6.20 -14.02
CA ILE A 73 -2.65 7.34 -14.40
C ILE A 73 -3.31 7.95 -13.17
N LEU A 74 -3.85 7.11 -12.27
CA LEU A 74 -4.48 7.56 -11.03
C LEU A 74 -3.50 8.34 -10.16
N TYR A 75 -2.30 7.80 -9.94
CA TYR A 75 -1.29 8.48 -9.13
C TYR A 75 -0.77 9.76 -9.80
N ALA A 76 -0.61 9.79 -11.12
CA ALA A 76 -0.28 11.02 -11.82
C ALA A 76 -1.36 12.11 -11.63
N ALA A 77 -2.63 11.72 -11.70
CA ALA A 77 -3.75 12.62 -11.42
C ALA A 77 -3.76 13.08 -9.96
N LEU A 78 -3.53 12.16 -8.99
CA LEU A 78 -3.45 12.51 -7.57
C LEU A 78 -2.29 13.47 -7.28
N VAL A 79 -1.12 13.28 -7.90
CA VAL A 79 0.02 14.22 -7.79
C VAL A 79 -0.36 15.60 -8.33
N ALA A 80 -0.99 15.65 -9.51
CA ALA A 80 -1.42 16.92 -10.09
C ALA A 80 -2.42 17.66 -9.19
N VAL A 81 -3.43 16.95 -8.69
CA VAL A 81 -4.46 17.51 -7.81
C VAL A 81 -3.87 17.86 -6.44
N GLY A 82 -3.06 16.95 -5.85
CA GLY A 82 -2.41 17.16 -4.56
C GLY A 82 -1.50 18.39 -4.55
N ARG A 83 -0.84 18.66 -5.68
CA ARG A 83 -0.02 19.86 -5.85
C ARG A 83 -0.85 21.15 -5.86
N PHE A 84 -2.08 21.07 -6.38
CA PHE A 84 -2.98 22.23 -6.51
C PHE A 84 -3.77 22.53 -5.23
N ILE A 85 -4.21 21.50 -4.49
CA ILE A 85 -5.05 21.64 -3.29
C ILE A 85 -4.45 22.56 -2.22
N PRO A 86 -3.16 22.46 -1.82
CA PRO A 86 -2.59 23.34 -0.80
C PRO A 86 -2.63 24.82 -1.17
N TYR A 87 -2.56 25.14 -2.46
CA TYR A 87 -2.72 26.54 -2.94
C TYR A 87 -4.16 27.00 -2.80
N LEU A 88 -5.12 26.16 -3.14
CA LEU A 88 -6.54 26.46 -3.03
C LEU A 88 -6.96 26.67 -1.57
N LEU A 89 -6.44 25.85 -0.67
CA LEU A 89 -6.68 25.92 0.78
C LEU A 89 -5.83 26.98 1.49
N ARG A 90 -4.98 27.73 0.76
CA ARG A 90 -4.10 28.78 1.31
C ARG A 90 -3.17 28.25 2.42
N VAL A 91 -2.72 27.01 2.29
CA VAL A 91 -1.79 26.37 3.24
C VAL A 91 -0.46 27.12 3.25
N PRO A 92 0.17 27.36 4.43
CA PRO A 92 1.52 27.93 4.54
C PRO A 92 2.54 27.16 3.70
N LYS A 93 3.53 27.86 3.13
CA LYS A 93 4.51 27.25 2.21
C LYS A 93 5.27 26.08 2.83
N GLU A 94 5.57 26.17 4.12
CA GLU A 94 6.31 25.19 4.91
C GLU A 94 5.56 23.85 5.03
N GLU A 95 4.23 23.89 4.99
CA GLU A 95 3.38 22.71 5.18
C GLU A 95 2.86 22.12 3.87
N ARG A 96 2.95 22.83 2.75
CA ARG A 96 2.37 22.40 1.45
C ARG A 96 2.83 21.03 1.00
N ASN A 97 4.11 20.73 1.17
CA ASN A 97 4.68 19.44 0.79
C ASN A 97 4.10 18.30 1.64
N MET A 98 3.81 18.56 2.92
CA MET A 98 3.20 17.58 3.81
C MET A 98 1.74 17.29 3.41
N TYR A 99 0.97 18.33 3.10
CA TYR A 99 -0.42 18.17 2.61
C TYR A 99 -0.47 17.43 1.27
N ASP A 100 0.44 17.76 0.34
CA ASP A 100 0.58 17.04 -0.94
C ASP A 100 0.88 15.55 -0.70
N LEU A 101 1.85 15.23 0.17
CA LEU A 101 2.16 13.86 0.55
C LEU A 101 0.95 13.12 1.13
N MET A 102 0.24 13.74 2.07
CA MET A 102 -0.94 13.13 2.72
C MET A 102 -2.09 12.92 1.73
N PHE A 103 -2.24 13.79 0.73
CA PHE A 103 -3.27 13.68 -0.28
C PHE A 103 -2.98 12.56 -1.29
N VAL A 104 -1.73 12.47 -1.75
CA VAL A 104 -1.33 11.50 -2.78
C VAL A 104 -1.19 10.08 -2.21
N PHE A 105 -0.64 9.96 -1.00
CA PHE A 105 -0.27 8.67 -0.43
C PHE A 105 -1.25 8.20 0.64
N SER A 106 -2.27 7.50 0.20
CA SER A 106 -3.24 6.83 1.09
C SER A 106 -2.68 5.52 1.66
N ASN A 107 -3.33 5.00 2.72
CA ASN A 107 -2.91 3.76 3.38
C ASN A 107 -3.40 2.52 2.63
N ILE A 108 -2.81 2.23 1.48
CA ILE A 108 -3.21 1.07 0.66
C ILE A 108 -2.63 -0.25 1.17
N GLY A 109 -1.50 -0.23 1.90
CA GLY A 109 -0.89 -1.44 2.43
C GLY A 109 -1.65 -2.04 3.60
N PHE A 110 -1.97 -1.22 4.63
CA PHE A 110 -2.64 -1.73 5.83
C PHE A 110 -4.16 -1.92 5.67
N MET A 111 -4.81 -1.04 4.93
CA MET A 111 -6.27 -1.07 4.76
C MET A 111 -6.69 -1.58 3.39
N GLY A 112 -5.92 -1.28 2.34
CA GLY A 112 -6.27 -1.64 0.97
C GLY A 112 -6.34 -3.14 0.76
N PHE A 113 -5.28 -3.89 1.06
CA PHE A 113 -5.25 -5.34 0.85
C PHE A 113 -6.33 -6.10 1.62
N PRO A 114 -6.48 -5.93 2.96
CA PRO A 114 -7.56 -6.59 3.69
C PRO A 114 -8.95 -6.22 3.18
N LEU A 115 -9.16 -4.97 2.78
CA LEU A 115 -10.43 -4.52 2.24
C LEU A 115 -10.72 -5.13 0.87
N MET A 116 -9.73 -5.17 -0.03
CA MET A 116 -9.85 -5.79 -1.35
C MET A 116 -10.16 -7.28 -1.24
N SER A 117 -9.39 -8.02 -0.44
CA SER A 117 -9.64 -9.45 -0.20
C SER A 117 -11.03 -9.68 0.40
N ALA A 118 -11.49 -8.84 1.32
CA ALA A 118 -12.78 -8.98 1.98
C ALA A 118 -13.99 -8.64 1.08
N LEU A 119 -13.81 -7.76 0.06
CA LEU A 119 -14.88 -7.34 -0.85
C LEU A 119 -14.91 -8.12 -2.15
N PHE A 120 -13.75 -8.41 -2.71
CA PHE A 120 -13.59 -8.96 -4.06
C PHE A 120 -12.94 -10.35 -4.09
N GLY A 121 -12.57 -10.89 -2.91
CA GLY A 121 -11.88 -12.17 -2.81
C GLY A 121 -10.35 -12.03 -3.02
N ASN A 122 -9.66 -13.16 -2.84
CA ASN A 122 -8.19 -13.19 -2.87
C ASN A 122 -7.61 -12.89 -4.26
N ASP A 123 -8.33 -13.14 -5.33
CA ASP A 123 -7.91 -12.84 -6.71
C ASP A 123 -7.63 -11.37 -6.91
N SER A 124 -8.38 -10.49 -6.22
CA SER A 124 -8.16 -9.03 -6.26
C SER A 124 -6.82 -8.59 -5.68
N LEU A 125 -6.17 -9.41 -4.86
CA LEU A 125 -4.88 -9.09 -4.25
C LEU A 125 -3.77 -8.96 -5.30
N LEU A 126 -3.83 -9.71 -6.40
CA LEU A 126 -2.87 -9.59 -7.49
C LEU A 126 -3.01 -8.26 -8.24
N ILE A 127 -4.27 -7.83 -8.47
CA ILE A 127 -4.56 -6.49 -9.01
C ILE A 127 -4.10 -5.42 -8.02
N GLY A 128 -4.37 -5.62 -6.72
CA GLY A 128 -3.87 -4.75 -5.65
C GLY A 128 -2.36 -4.65 -5.60
N ALA A 129 -1.63 -5.75 -5.85
CA ALA A 129 -0.18 -5.76 -5.92
C ALA A 129 0.36 -4.85 -7.03
N ALA A 130 -0.30 -4.81 -8.19
CA ALA A 130 0.05 -3.89 -9.27
C ALA A 130 -0.12 -2.42 -8.85
N PHE A 131 -1.19 -2.09 -8.14
CA PHE A 131 -1.40 -0.74 -7.57
C PHE A 131 -0.35 -0.39 -6.52
N VAL A 132 -0.04 -1.32 -5.62
CA VAL A 132 0.99 -1.12 -4.57
C VAL A 132 2.38 -0.97 -5.18
N MET A 133 2.68 -1.65 -6.29
CA MET A 133 3.94 -1.46 -7.00
C MET A 133 4.07 -0.03 -7.54
N ALA A 134 3.03 0.49 -8.21
CA ALA A 134 3.01 1.89 -8.67
C ALA A 134 3.14 2.88 -7.50
N PHE A 135 2.40 2.65 -6.41
CA PHE A 135 2.50 3.41 -5.16
C PHE A 135 3.93 3.45 -4.61
N ASN A 136 4.58 2.28 -4.48
CA ASN A 136 5.92 2.20 -3.93
C ASN A 136 6.95 2.91 -4.81
N ILE A 137 6.86 2.78 -6.13
CA ILE A 137 7.72 3.54 -7.04
C ILE A 137 7.55 5.04 -6.78
N LEU A 138 6.32 5.51 -6.66
CA LEU A 138 6.03 6.93 -6.50
C LEU A 138 6.44 7.46 -5.11
N ILE A 139 6.16 6.73 -4.02
CA ILE A 139 6.51 7.21 -2.67
C ILE A 139 8.03 7.29 -2.48
N TYR A 140 8.79 6.33 -3.05
CA TYR A 140 10.24 6.32 -2.97
C TYR A 140 10.93 7.25 -3.98
N THR A 141 10.23 7.77 -4.97
CA THR A 141 10.71 8.79 -5.91
C THR A 141 10.19 10.17 -5.51
N TYR A 142 8.93 10.42 -5.82
CA TYR A 142 8.26 11.70 -5.60
C TYR A 142 8.11 12.04 -4.12
N GLY A 143 7.72 11.08 -3.26
CA GLY A 143 7.55 11.30 -1.83
C GLY A 143 8.84 11.73 -1.15
N ILE A 144 9.96 11.04 -1.43
CA ILE A 144 11.29 11.42 -0.91
C ILE A 144 11.72 12.79 -1.46
N TRP A 145 11.48 13.04 -2.75
CA TRP A 145 11.80 14.33 -3.35
C TRP A 145 11.03 15.48 -2.70
N LEU A 146 9.76 15.26 -2.39
CA LEU A 146 8.88 16.25 -1.79
C LEU A 146 9.29 16.61 -0.36
N MET A 147 9.76 15.62 0.42
CA MET A 147 10.15 15.77 1.82
C MET A 147 11.64 16.09 2.03
N ALA A 148 12.41 16.19 0.94
CA ALA A 148 13.83 16.54 1.04
C ALA A 148 14.00 17.98 1.56
N PRO A 149 14.87 18.22 2.56
CA PRO A 149 15.16 19.55 3.07
C PRO A 149 15.66 20.48 1.96
N GLU A 150 15.25 21.74 2.00
CA GLU A 150 15.77 22.76 1.09
C GLU A 150 17.29 22.90 1.27
N GLY A 151 18.02 22.92 0.16
CA GLY A 151 19.49 23.09 0.16
C GLY A 151 20.31 21.79 0.28
N LYS A 152 19.72 20.61 0.46
CA LYS A 152 20.44 19.33 0.37
C LYS A 152 20.26 18.70 -1.00
N GLU A 153 21.33 18.04 -1.51
CA GLU A 153 21.23 17.23 -2.72
C GLU A 153 20.11 16.19 -2.56
N ARG A 154 19.13 16.24 -3.43
CA ARG A 154 18.01 15.32 -3.47
C ARG A 154 18.48 13.99 -4.07
N LYS A 155 19.18 13.16 -3.27
CA LYS A 155 19.69 11.86 -3.72
C LYS A 155 18.57 10.84 -3.71
N PHE A 156 18.35 10.24 -4.84
CA PHE A 156 17.46 9.09 -4.98
C PHE A 156 18.09 7.86 -4.31
N GLU A 157 17.46 7.35 -3.28
CA GLU A 157 17.96 6.20 -2.52
C GLU A 157 17.34 4.90 -3.02
N TRP A 158 17.93 4.30 -4.05
CA TRP A 158 17.51 3.01 -4.62
C TRP A 158 17.35 1.91 -3.56
N LYS A 159 18.14 1.95 -2.49
CA LYS A 159 18.06 0.98 -1.39
C LYS A 159 16.71 0.99 -0.67
N LYS A 160 15.99 2.10 -0.65
CA LYS A 160 14.66 2.21 -0.05
C LYS A 160 13.56 1.59 -0.90
N LEU A 161 13.79 1.41 -2.20
CA LEU A 161 12.90 0.63 -3.07
C LEU A 161 12.95 -0.87 -2.76
N CYS A 162 14.05 -1.37 -2.22
CA CYS A 162 14.22 -2.78 -1.85
C CYS A 162 13.61 -3.08 -0.47
N ASN A 163 12.38 -2.62 -0.20
CA ASN A 163 11.68 -3.03 1.01
C ASN A 163 10.91 -4.35 0.79
N PRO A 164 10.58 -5.11 1.86
CA PRO A 164 9.92 -6.41 1.76
C PRO A 164 8.61 -6.38 0.96
N GLY A 165 7.84 -5.30 1.04
CA GLY A 165 6.59 -5.14 0.29
C GLY A 165 6.82 -5.02 -1.22
N VAL A 166 7.80 -4.22 -1.66
CA VAL A 166 8.16 -4.11 -3.08
C VAL A 166 8.72 -5.42 -3.62
N ILE A 167 9.59 -6.08 -2.84
CA ILE A 167 10.16 -7.38 -3.23
C ILE A 167 9.03 -8.40 -3.42
N ALA A 168 8.07 -8.45 -2.49
CA ALA A 168 6.91 -9.33 -2.58
C ALA A 168 6.02 -9.01 -3.80
N CYS A 169 5.77 -7.75 -4.11
CA CYS A 169 5.02 -7.35 -5.30
C CYS A 169 5.72 -7.80 -6.59
N ILE A 170 7.03 -7.55 -6.70
CA ILE A 170 7.83 -7.96 -7.86
C ILE A 170 7.83 -9.49 -7.97
N ALA A 171 8.06 -10.19 -6.87
CA ALA A 171 8.07 -11.66 -6.84
C ALA A 171 6.70 -12.23 -7.24
N ALA A 172 5.60 -11.72 -6.69
CA ALA A 172 4.24 -12.14 -7.02
C ALA A 172 3.94 -11.94 -8.52
N ILE A 173 4.30 -10.79 -9.07
CA ILE A 173 4.11 -10.51 -10.50
C ILE A 173 4.97 -11.45 -11.38
N ILE A 174 6.24 -11.66 -11.02
CA ILE A 174 7.12 -12.60 -11.75
C ILE A 174 6.56 -14.01 -11.71
N LEU A 175 6.16 -14.52 -10.55
CA LEU A 175 5.58 -15.85 -10.39
C LEU A 175 4.31 -16.00 -11.23
N PHE A 176 3.44 -15.01 -11.19
CA PHE A 176 2.20 -14.98 -11.98
C PHE A 176 2.46 -15.03 -13.50
N PHE A 177 3.37 -14.18 -14.00
CA PHE A 177 3.68 -14.16 -15.44
C PHE A 177 4.36 -15.44 -15.95
N ASN A 178 5.14 -16.12 -15.08
CA ASN A 178 5.77 -17.39 -15.41
C ASN A 178 4.85 -18.61 -15.18
N GLY A 179 3.64 -18.41 -14.64
CA GLY A 179 2.72 -19.51 -14.33
C GLY A 179 3.21 -20.44 -13.22
N ILE A 180 4.13 -19.95 -12.37
CA ILE A 180 4.68 -20.74 -11.27
C ILE A 180 3.73 -20.65 -10.09
N GLN A 181 3.00 -21.73 -9.83
CA GLN A 181 2.19 -21.88 -8.63
C GLN A 181 3.04 -22.49 -7.52
N ILE A 182 3.25 -21.75 -6.44
CA ILE A 182 3.93 -22.29 -5.26
C ILE A 182 2.89 -23.09 -4.46
N TRP A 183 2.71 -24.35 -4.81
CA TRP A 183 1.81 -25.28 -4.12
C TRP A 183 2.42 -25.73 -2.79
N GLY A 184 1.68 -25.59 -1.70
CA GLY A 184 1.84 -26.48 -0.56
C GLY A 184 2.79 -26.08 0.56
N VAL A 185 3.27 -24.81 0.66
CA VAL A 185 4.10 -24.39 1.81
C VAL A 185 3.33 -23.54 2.85
N LEU A 186 2.15 -23.04 2.49
CA LEU A 186 1.33 -22.16 3.36
C LEU A 186 -0.15 -22.56 3.41
N GLY A 187 -0.49 -23.78 2.96
CA GLY A 187 -1.83 -24.36 3.08
C GLY A 187 -2.04 -25.12 4.38
#